data_631e71fa1c24c57002a3110cda431be3
#
_entry.id   631e71fa1c24c57002a3110cda431be3
#
_cell.length_a   1.000
_cell.length_b   1.000
_cell.length_c   1.000
_cell.angle_alpha   90.00
_cell.angle_beta   90.00
_cell.angle_gamma   90.00
#
_symmetry.space_group_name_H-M   'P 1'
#
loop_
_entity.id
_entity.type
_entity.pdbx_description
1 polymer ?
#
loop_
_entity_poly.entity_id
_entity_poly.type
_entity_poly.pdbx_seq_one_letter_code
_entity_poly.pdbx_strand_id
1 'polypeptide(L)'
;KNYWDEFKRLKDLSTDNLNELIHQSIEIKNEIVCEDLTENGIRKSLNFGHTLGHAIESYFLENEDKASLLHGEAIAVGMILESYISREKGLLKNEEYQEIKYIINDIFERIEFTQNEIEKIIELLIFDKKNEFGKVQFALLDGIGKIKINQESNNELIYNAFRDYSV
;
A
#
# COMPACT_ATOMS: atom_id res chain seq x y z
N LYS A 1 -0.29 15.70 -5.36
CA LYS A 1 -1.48 16.25 -4.65
C LYS A 1 -2.60 16.66 -5.60
N ASN A 2 -2.28 17.08 -6.81
CA ASN A 2 -3.28 17.57 -7.78
C ASN A 2 -4.30 16.50 -8.20
N TYR A 3 -3.89 15.24 -8.31
CA TYR A 3 -4.75 14.12 -8.73
C TYR A 3 -5.50 13.45 -7.58
N TRP A 4 -5.20 13.78 -6.33
CA TRP A 4 -5.89 13.20 -5.18
C TRP A 4 -7.38 13.52 -5.14
N ASP A 5 -7.76 14.74 -5.51
CA ASP A 5 -9.16 15.14 -5.55
C ASP A 5 -9.94 14.47 -6.69
N GLU A 6 -9.28 14.08 -7.78
CA GLU A 6 -9.86 13.27 -8.85
C GLU A 6 -10.01 11.82 -8.42
N PHE A 7 -9.00 11.28 -7.74
CA PHE A 7 -9.02 9.91 -7.20
C PHE A 7 -10.15 9.72 -6.17
N LYS A 8 -10.44 10.70 -5.35
CA LYS A 8 -11.59 10.67 -4.40
C LYS A 8 -12.94 10.47 -5.08
N ARG A 9 -13.07 10.81 -6.35
CA ARG A 9 -14.30 10.69 -7.14
C ARG A 9 -14.23 9.57 -8.17
N LEU A 10 -13.33 8.60 -7.98
CA LEU A 10 -13.06 7.56 -8.97
C LEU A 10 -14.32 6.79 -9.40
N LYS A 11 -15.25 6.52 -8.47
CA LYS A 11 -16.53 5.85 -8.76
C LYS A 11 -17.47 6.65 -9.65
N ASP A 12 -17.36 7.98 -9.61
CA ASP A 12 -18.23 8.91 -10.34
C ASP A 12 -17.65 9.30 -11.71
N LEU A 13 -16.43 8.81 -12.03
CA LEU A 13 -15.76 9.14 -13.27
C LEU A 13 -16.44 8.46 -14.46
N SER A 14 -16.62 9.22 -15.54
CA SER A 14 -16.94 8.65 -16.85
C SER A 14 -15.76 7.82 -17.37
N THR A 15 -16.03 6.91 -18.31
CA THR A 15 -14.98 6.08 -18.96
C THR A 15 -13.86 6.94 -19.54
N ASP A 16 -14.19 8.08 -20.14
CA ASP A 16 -13.18 8.97 -20.75
C ASP A 16 -12.28 9.60 -19.68
N ASN A 17 -12.86 10.09 -18.58
CA ASN A 17 -12.09 10.64 -17.46
C ASN A 17 -11.23 9.57 -16.77
N LEU A 18 -11.71 8.32 -16.69
CA LEU A 18 -10.93 7.22 -16.17
C LEU A 18 -9.72 6.90 -17.07
N ASN A 19 -9.90 6.90 -18.39
CA ASN A 19 -8.83 6.70 -19.35
C ASN A 19 -7.76 7.80 -19.24
N GLU A 20 -8.18 9.05 -19.05
CA GLU A 20 -7.27 10.17 -18.83
C GLU A 20 -6.45 9.99 -17.54
N LEU A 21 -7.10 9.61 -16.45
CA LEU A 21 -6.41 9.36 -15.17
C LEU A 21 -5.41 8.19 -15.28
N ILE A 22 -5.76 7.12 -16.00
CA ILE A 22 -4.85 6.00 -16.28
C ILE A 22 -3.65 6.49 -17.11
N HIS A 23 -3.88 7.27 -18.15
CA HIS A 23 -2.80 7.81 -19.00
C HIS A 23 -1.82 8.66 -18.17
N GLN A 24 -2.34 9.58 -17.36
CA GLN A 24 -1.55 10.42 -16.46
C GLN A 24 -0.74 9.59 -15.47
N SER A 25 -1.34 8.51 -14.92
CA SER A 25 -0.63 7.60 -14.01
C SER A 25 0.54 6.89 -14.69
N ILE A 26 0.37 6.49 -15.96
CA ILE A 26 1.44 5.90 -16.78
C ILE A 26 2.55 6.91 -17.05
N GLU A 27 2.21 8.17 -17.38
CA GLU A 27 3.18 9.23 -17.61
C GLU A 27 4.02 9.51 -16.37
N ILE A 28 3.38 9.70 -15.20
CA ILE A 28 4.07 9.90 -13.91
C ILE A 28 5.00 8.72 -13.59
N LYS A 29 4.52 7.49 -13.78
CA LYS A 29 5.34 6.30 -13.57
C LYS A 29 6.55 6.29 -14.50
N ASN A 30 6.36 6.63 -15.78
CA ASN A 30 7.43 6.66 -16.76
C ASN A 30 8.48 7.72 -16.42
N GLU A 31 8.07 8.92 -16.01
CA GLU A 31 8.98 9.98 -15.53
C GLU A 31 9.84 9.49 -14.37
N ILE A 32 9.23 8.91 -13.34
CA ILE A 32 9.93 8.39 -12.17
C ILE A 32 10.91 7.25 -12.55
N VAL A 33 10.49 6.35 -13.44
CA VAL A 33 11.35 5.24 -13.90
C VAL A 33 12.52 5.75 -14.73
N CYS A 34 12.31 6.75 -15.59
CA CYS A 34 13.38 7.36 -16.39
C CYS A 34 14.39 8.12 -15.51
N GLU A 35 13.93 8.75 -14.40
CA GLU A 35 14.80 9.45 -13.46
C GLU A 35 15.65 8.47 -12.63
N ASP A 36 15.13 7.28 -12.31
CA ASP A 36 15.80 6.29 -11.47
C ASP A 36 15.67 4.87 -12.06
N LEU A 37 16.48 4.56 -13.05
CA LEU A 37 16.47 3.28 -13.76
C LEU A 37 16.83 2.08 -12.87
N THR A 38 17.61 2.30 -11.82
CA THR A 38 18.16 1.24 -10.96
C THR A 38 17.40 1.05 -9.65
N GLU A 39 16.34 1.84 -9.42
CA GLU A 39 15.51 1.78 -8.20
C GLU A 39 16.30 1.96 -6.90
N ASN A 40 17.28 2.83 -6.91
CA ASN A 40 18.06 3.18 -5.71
C ASN A 40 17.57 4.44 -5.00
N GLY A 41 16.70 5.23 -5.62
CA GLY A 41 16.19 6.51 -5.14
C GLY A 41 14.68 6.65 -5.26
N ILE A 42 14.24 7.65 -6.03
CA ILE A 42 12.83 8.07 -6.12
C ILE A 42 11.89 6.98 -6.63
N ARG A 43 12.37 6.05 -7.45
CA ARG A 43 11.53 4.96 -7.96
C ARG A 43 11.02 4.04 -6.86
N LYS A 44 11.71 3.94 -5.71
CA LYS A 44 11.20 3.24 -4.54
C LYS A 44 9.89 3.81 -4.00
N SER A 45 9.55 5.06 -4.34
CA SER A 45 8.26 5.66 -3.98
C SER A 45 7.07 4.95 -4.61
N LEU A 46 7.26 4.27 -5.74
CA LEU A 46 6.24 3.46 -6.40
C LEU A 46 5.88 2.20 -5.61
N ASN A 47 6.66 1.86 -4.58
CA ASN A 47 6.43 0.69 -3.72
C ASN A 47 5.51 0.99 -2.51
N PHE A 48 4.91 2.17 -2.42
CA PHE A 48 3.90 2.45 -1.40
C PHE A 48 2.73 1.48 -1.50
N GLY A 49 2.41 0.83 -0.39
CA GLY A 49 1.41 -0.24 -0.31
C GLY A 49 1.90 -1.62 -0.77
N HIS A 50 3.03 -1.70 -1.48
CA HIS A 50 3.49 -2.96 -2.05
C HIS A 50 4.19 -3.87 -1.05
N THR A 51 4.83 -3.32 -0.01
CA THR A 51 5.54 -4.14 0.97
C THR A 51 4.59 -5.08 1.70
N LEU A 52 3.49 -4.58 2.25
CA LEU A 52 2.45 -5.40 2.87
C LEU A 52 1.51 -6.04 1.85
N GLY A 53 1.23 -5.35 0.74
CA GLY A 53 0.39 -5.87 -0.33
C GLY A 53 0.91 -7.17 -0.93
N HIS A 54 2.19 -7.27 -1.25
CA HIS A 54 2.81 -8.50 -1.77
C HIS A 54 2.80 -9.64 -0.75
N ALA A 55 3.02 -9.35 0.54
CA ALA A 55 2.92 -10.38 1.57
C ALA A 55 1.50 -10.93 1.69
N ILE A 56 0.48 -10.07 1.59
CA ILE A 56 -0.93 -10.45 1.55
C ILE A 56 -1.22 -11.27 0.30
N GLU A 57 -0.83 -10.80 -0.87
CA GLU A 57 -1.03 -11.50 -2.15
C GLU A 57 -0.40 -12.89 -2.12
N SER A 58 0.85 -13.00 -1.67
CA SER A 58 1.56 -14.28 -1.53
C SER A 58 0.83 -15.23 -0.59
N TYR A 59 0.34 -14.74 0.55
CA TYR A 59 -0.44 -15.54 1.48
C TYR A 59 -1.70 -16.12 0.82
N PHE A 60 -2.43 -15.31 0.05
CA PHE A 60 -3.66 -15.77 -0.63
C PHE A 60 -3.36 -16.73 -1.79
N LEU A 61 -2.25 -16.53 -2.51
CA LEU A 61 -1.83 -17.44 -3.59
C LEU A 61 -1.38 -18.81 -3.07
N GLU A 62 -0.79 -18.89 -1.89
CA GLU A 62 -0.33 -20.13 -1.27
C GLU A 62 -1.45 -20.91 -0.56
N ASN A 63 -2.63 -20.31 -0.35
CA ASN A 63 -3.76 -20.92 0.33
C ASN A 63 -4.88 -21.29 -0.64
N GLU A 64 -4.96 -22.56 -1.03
CA GLU A 64 -5.99 -23.10 -1.93
C GLU A 64 -7.43 -22.93 -1.39
N ASP A 65 -7.59 -22.81 -0.07
CA ASP A 65 -8.89 -22.63 0.58
C ASP A 65 -9.41 -21.18 0.51
N LYS A 66 -8.60 -20.24 0.03
CA LYS A 66 -8.97 -18.82 -0.11
C LYS A 66 -9.27 -18.49 -1.58
N ALA A 67 -10.27 -17.63 -1.78
CA ALA A 67 -10.46 -17.03 -3.09
C ALA A 67 -9.20 -16.23 -3.48
N SER A 68 -8.77 -16.34 -4.72
CA SER A 68 -7.61 -15.57 -5.20
C SER A 68 -7.89 -14.08 -5.08
N LEU A 69 -6.95 -13.35 -4.52
CA LEU A 69 -6.99 -11.90 -4.40
C LEU A 69 -6.30 -11.28 -5.62
N LEU A 70 -6.93 -10.29 -6.24
CA LEU A 70 -6.27 -9.57 -7.32
C LEU A 70 -5.12 -8.71 -6.76
N HIS A 71 -4.04 -8.59 -7.53
CA HIS A 71 -2.89 -7.77 -7.15
C HIS A 71 -3.30 -6.36 -6.67
N GLY A 72 -4.15 -5.66 -7.42
CA GLY A 72 -4.62 -4.32 -7.05
C GLY A 72 -5.40 -4.26 -5.73
N GLU A 73 -6.16 -5.31 -5.41
CA GLU A 73 -6.88 -5.42 -4.12
C GLU A 73 -5.90 -5.60 -2.96
N ALA A 74 -4.90 -6.46 -3.13
CA ALA A 74 -3.85 -6.65 -2.13
C ALA A 74 -3.05 -5.36 -1.88
N ILE A 75 -2.69 -4.64 -2.95
CA ILE A 75 -2.01 -3.36 -2.84
C ILE A 75 -2.88 -2.29 -2.18
N ALA A 76 -4.19 -2.26 -2.45
CA ALA A 76 -5.12 -1.34 -1.81
C ALA A 76 -5.17 -1.54 -0.29
N VAL A 77 -5.22 -2.80 0.18
CA VAL A 77 -5.09 -3.12 1.62
C VAL A 77 -3.72 -2.66 2.14
N GLY A 78 -2.64 -3.00 1.42
CA GLY A 78 -1.28 -2.57 1.77
C GLY A 78 -1.16 -1.05 1.92
N MET A 79 -1.79 -0.27 1.05
CA MET A 79 -1.81 1.20 1.15
C MET A 79 -2.50 1.70 2.43
N ILE A 80 -3.60 1.07 2.87
CA ILE A 80 -4.24 1.42 4.14
C ILE A 80 -3.32 1.09 5.32
N LEU A 81 -2.73 -0.12 5.34
CA LEU A 81 -1.84 -0.55 6.41
C LEU A 81 -0.57 0.31 6.51
N GLU A 82 0.04 0.63 5.40
CA GLU A 82 1.24 1.48 5.36
C GLU A 82 0.93 2.96 5.67
N SER A 83 -0.29 3.43 5.37
CA SER A 83 -0.80 4.74 5.83
C SER A 83 -0.99 4.76 7.34
N TYR A 84 -1.49 3.67 7.94
CA TYR A 84 -1.55 3.54 9.40
C TYR A 84 -0.15 3.65 10.02
N ILE A 85 0.82 2.91 9.49
CA ILE A 85 2.21 2.96 9.94
C ILE A 85 2.77 4.39 9.81
N SER A 86 2.47 5.07 8.70
CA SER A 86 2.87 6.47 8.47
C SER A 86 2.31 7.40 9.55
N ARG A 87 1.03 7.23 9.92
CA ARG A 87 0.37 8.00 10.99
C ARG A 87 1.04 7.75 12.34
N GLU A 88 1.25 6.50 12.73
CA GLU A 88 1.85 6.14 14.02
C GLU A 88 3.30 6.62 14.14
N LYS A 89 4.00 6.76 13.02
CA LYS A 89 5.34 7.35 12.96
C LYS A 89 5.33 8.89 12.94
N GLY A 90 4.15 9.53 12.99
CA GLY A 90 4.01 10.99 12.94
C GLY A 90 4.32 11.61 11.58
N LEU A 91 4.35 10.82 10.51
CA LEU A 91 4.58 11.28 9.14
C LEU A 91 3.30 11.71 8.45
N LEU A 92 2.17 11.09 8.80
CA LEU A 92 0.84 11.35 8.24
C LEU A 92 -0.11 11.81 9.34
N LYS A 93 -0.92 12.83 9.06
CA LYS A 93 -1.95 13.27 10.01
C LYS A 93 -3.08 12.25 10.08
N ASN A 94 -3.76 12.20 11.23
CA ASN A 94 -4.89 11.28 11.41
C ASN A 94 -6.02 11.53 10.39
N GLU A 95 -6.31 12.78 10.08
CA GLU A 95 -7.34 13.18 9.12
C GLU A 95 -7.00 12.67 7.72
N GLU A 96 -5.73 12.76 7.30
CA GLU A 96 -5.25 12.25 6.02
C GLU A 96 -5.32 10.72 5.98
N TYR A 97 -4.96 10.04 7.07
CA TYR A 97 -5.09 8.59 7.19
C TYR A 97 -6.55 8.13 7.06
N GLN A 98 -7.47 8.76 7.79
CA GLN A 98 -8.89 8.42 7.74
C GLN A 98 -9.49 8.66 6.34
N GLU A 99 -9.08 9.74 5.68
CA GLU A 99 -9.48 10.03 4.31
C GLU A 99 -9.01 8.93 3.35
N ILE A 100 -7.76 8.49 3.43
CA ILE A 100 -7.20 7.40 2.61
C ILE A 100 -7.96 6.10 2.88
N LYS A 101 -8.12 5.71 4.14
CA LYS A 101 -8.83 4.49 4.55
C LYS A 101 -10.26 4.49 4.02
N TYR A 102 -10.97 5.61 4.16
CA TYR A 102 -12.34 5.74 3.68
C TYR A 102 -12.44 5.57 2.16
N ILE A 103 -11.60 6.28 1.39
CA ILE A 103 -11.65 6.26 -0.06
C ILE A 103 -11.32 4.88 -0.62
N ILE A 104 -10.29 4.23 -0.08
CA ILE A 104 -9.89 2.90 -0.55
C ILE A 104 -10.98 1.88 -0.22
N ASN A 105 -11.56 1.89 0.98
CA ASN A 105 -12.66 1.00 1.36
C ASN A 105 -13.97 1.31 0.62
N ASP A 106 -14.13 2.52 0.08
CA ASP A 106 -15.26 2.84 -0.78
C ASP A 106 -15.10 2.23 -2.18
N ILE A 107 -13.87 2.09 -2.69
CA ILE A 107 -13.57 1.57 -4.02
C ILE A 107 -13.43 0.04 -4.02
N PHE A 108 -12.75 -0.52 -3.03
CA PHE A 108 -12.40 -1.93 -2.92
C PHE A 108 -13.19 -2.61 -1.81
N GLU A 109 -13.56 -3.86 -2.04
CA GLU A 109 -14.19 -4.68 -1.01
C GLU A 109 -13.23 -4.94 0.14
N ARG A 110 -13.75 -4.85 1.37
CA ARG A 110 -12.94 -5.06 2.58
C ARG A 110 -12.64 -6.53 2.76
N ILE A 111 -11.39 -6.85 3.04
CA ILE A 111 -10.92 -8.21 3.29
C ILE A 111 -10.83 -8.44 4.79
N GLU A 112 -11.39 -9.53 5.27
CA GLU A 112 -11.26 -9.94 6.66
C GLU A 112 -10.05 -10.84 6.86
N PHE A 113 -9.29 -10.57 7.93
CA PHE A 113 -8.13 -11.35 8.34
C PHE A 113 -8.34 -11.91 9.74
N THR A 114 -8.16 -13.20 9.90
CA THR A 114 -8.04 -13.82 11.22
C THR A 114 -6.65 -13.54 11.82
N GLN A 115 -6.52 -13.65 13.13
CA GLN A 115 -5.24 -13.46 13.81
C GLN A 115 -4.13 -14.39 13.26
N ASN A 116 -4.45 -15.65 13.01
CA ASN A 116 -3.50 -16.62 12.46
C ASN A 116 -3.04 -16.25 11.04
N GLU A 117 -3.91 -15.65 10.24
CA GLU A 117 -3.56 -15.18 8.89
C GLU A 117 -2.62 -13.99 8.96
N ILE A 118 -2.88 -13.04 9.86
CA ILE A 118 -2.00 -11.89 10.08
C ILE A 118 -0.59 -12.36 10.48
N GLU A 119 -0.49 -13.32 11.39
CA GLU A 119 0.79 -13.90 11.83
C GLU A 119 1.55 -14.51 10.64
N LYS A 120 0.88 -15.30 9.80
CA LYS A 120 1.48 -15.92 8.61
C LYS A 120 1.92 -14.89 7.56
N ILE A 121 1.12 -13.84 7.33
CA ILE A 121 1.47 -12.74 6.42
C ILE A 121 2.74 -12.02 6.91
N ILE A 122 2.84 -11.77 8.23
CA ILE A 122 4.03 -11.15 8.82
C ILE A 122 5.25 -12.09 8.71
N GLU A 123 5.08 -13.40 8.86
CA GLU A 123 6.15 -14.39 8.66
C GLU A 123 6.67 -14.37 7.21
N LEU A 124 5.78 -14.37 6.21
CA LEU A 124 6.14 -14.27 4.80
C LEU A 124 6.91 -12.98 4.51
N LEU A 125 6.46 -11.85 5.04
CA LEU A 125 7.12 -10.57 4.92
C LEU A 125 8.58 -10.60 5.43
N ILE A 126 8.81 -11.25 6.58
CA ILE A 126 10.14 -11.36 7.19
C ILE A 126 11.02 -12.32 6.40
N PHE A 127 10.44 -13.42 5.88
CA PHE A 127 11.19 -14.44 5.14
C PHE A 127 11.69 -13.91 3.80
N ASP A 128 10.85 -13.22 3.05
CA ASP A 128 11.23 -12.59 1.79
C ASP A 128 12.36 -11.57 1.98
N LYS A 129 12.29 -10.75 3.03
CA LYS A 129 13.26 -9.71 3.34
C LYS A 129 14.56 -10.18 4.02
N LYS A 130 14.60 -11.40 4.60
CA LYS A 130 15.85 -11.99 5.09
C LYS A 130 16.89 -12.19 4.00
N ASN A 131 16.44 -12.33 2.76
CA ASN A 131 17.32 -12.43 1.59
C ASN A 131 17.90 -11.07 1.16
N GLU A 132 17.39 -9.94 1.68
CA GLU A 132 17.82 -8.57 1.39
C GLU A 132 18.27 -7.80 2.66
N PHE A 133 19.30 -8.25 3.39
CA PHE A 133 19.86 -7.55 4.56
C PHE A 133 19.02 -7.53 5.87
N GLY A 134 17.99 -8.36 6.01
CA GLY A 134 17.38 -8.65 7.31
C GLY A 134 16.41 -7.63 7.88
N LYS A 135 16.07 -6.56 7.14
CA LYS A 135 15.13 -5.52 7.59
C LYS A 135 14.09 -5.21 6.52
N VAL A 136 12.82 -5.19 6.93
CA VAL A 136 11.74 -4.78 6.05
C VAL A 136 11.79 -3.27 5.82
N GLN A 137 11.88 -2.87 4.55
CA GLN A 137 11.92 -1.47 4.13
C GLN A 137 10.56 -1.08 3.52
N PHE A 138 10.06 0.08 3.92
CA PHE A 138 8.79 0.64 3.47
C PHE A 138 8.98 1.95 2.72
N ALA A 139 8.09 2.21 1.79
CA ALA A 139 7.83 3.54 1.26
C ALA A 139 6.60 4.10 1.98
N LEU A 140 6.78 5.03 2.93
CA LEU A 140 5.72 5.57 3.76
C LEU A 140 5.33 6.99 3.36
N LEU A 141 4.06 7.35 3.52
CA LEU A 141 3.57 8.71 3.27
C LEU A 141 4.12 9.70 4.32
N ASP A 142 4.58 10.86 3.85
CA ASP A 142 4.95 12.04 4.66
C ASP A 142 3.99 13.20 4.32
N GLY A 143 2.70 12.97 4.59
CA GLY A 143 1.57 13.73 4.05
C GLY A 143 1.14 13.24 2.67
N ILE A 144 -0.12 13.49 2.28
CA ILE A 144 -0.63 13.11 0.97
C ILE A 144 0.19 13.78 -0.15
N GLY A 145 0.69 12.97 -1.09
CA GLY A 145 1.51 13.43 -2.23
C GLY A 145 3.00 13.55 -1.92
N LYS A 146 3.46 13.07 -0.74
CA LYS A 146 4.88 12.99 -0.40
C LYS A 146 5.22 11.62 0.15
N ILE A 147 6.40 11.10 -0.16
CA ILE A 147 6.84 9.78 0.29
C ILE A 147 8.24 9.86 0.91
N LYS A 148 8.40 9.13 2.01
CA LYS A 148 9.70 8.76 2.59
C LYS A 148 10.00 7.31 2.27
N ILE A 149 11.09 7.08 1.55
CA ILE A 149 11.61 5.74 1.24
C ILE A 149 12.49 5.21 2.36
N ASN A 150 12.79 3.90 2.32
CA ASN A 150 13.70 3.22 3.26
C ASN A 150 13.29 3.39 4.73
N GLN A 151 12.00 3.34 5.01
CA GLN A 151 11.47 3.39 6.37
C GLN A 151 11.36 1.99 6.95
N GLU A 152 11.74 1.82 8.22
CA GLU A 152 11.63 0.55 8.94
C GLU A 152 10.38 0.55 9.82
N SER A 153 9.78 -0.62 10.03
CA SER A 153 8.71 -0.83 11.00
C SER A 153 8.97 -2.13 11.78
N ASN A 154 8.50 -2.19 13.03
CA ASN A 154 8.51 -3.42 13.81
C ASN A 154 7.22 -4.22 13.60
N ASN A 155 7.26 -5.50 13.95
CA ASN A 155 6.12 -6.41 13.79
C ASN A 155 4.90 -5.98 14.61
N GLU A 156 5.09 -5.40 15.79
CA GLU A 156 4.01 -4.91 16.64
C GLU A 156 3.20 -3.82 15.94
N LEU A 157 3.89 -2.87 15.29
CA LEU A 157 3.24 -1.79 14.55
C LEU A 157 2.51 -2.31 13.31
N ILE A 158 3.10 -3.29 12.61
CA ILE A 158 2.44 -3.96 11.49
C ILE A 158 1.18 -4.70 11.97
N TYR A 159 1.27 -5.42 13.07
CA TYR A 159 0.14 -6.12 13.68
C TYR A 159 -1.00 -5.16 14.06
N ASN A 160 -0.65 -4.02 14.67
CA ASN A 160 -1.61 -2.98 15.03
C ASN A 160 -2.27 -2.35 13.79
N ALA A 161 -1.55 -2.24 12.65
CA ALA A 161 -2.14 -1.79 11.39
C ALA A 161 -3.26 -2.72 10.92
N PHE A 162 -3.07 -4.03 10.96
CA PHE A 162 -4.13 -5.00 10.64
C PHE A 162 -5.31 -4.92 11.61
N ARG A 163 -5.06 -4.72 12.90
CA ARG A 163 -6.14 -4.55 13.89
C ARG A 163 -6.96 -3.30 13.64
N ASP A 164 -6.32 -2.17 13.33
CA ASP A 164 -7.03 -0.93 12.99
C ASP A 164 -7.79 -1.08 11.66
N TYR A 165 -7.21 -1.77 10.68
CA TYR A 165 -7.89 -2.08 9.41
C TYR A 165 -9.19 -2.86 9.64
N SER A 166 -9.22 -3.75 10.63
CA SER A 166 -10.37 -4.61 10.96
C SER A 166 -11.54 -3.86 11.64
N VAL A 167 -11.37 -2.61 12.04
CA VAL A 167 -12.41 -1.74 12.63
C VAL A 167 -12.96 -0.80 11.56
#